data_ae0d684de857221135a0252623f71f64
#
_entry.id   ae0d684de857221135a0252623f71f64
#
_cell.length_a   1.000
_cell.length_b   1.000
_cell.length_c   1.000
_cell.angle_alpha   90.00
_cell.angle_beta   90.00
_cell.angle_gamma   90.00
#
_symmetry.space_group_name_H-M   'P 1'
#
loop_
_entity.id
_entity.type
_entity.pdbx_description
1 polymer ?
#
loop_
_entity_poly.entity_id
_entity_poly.type
_entity_poly.pdbx_seq_one_letter_code
_entity_poly.pdbx_strand_id
1 'polypeptide(L)'
;MTKKKLQKISLQYRTLASQMLKINSQEEMYCIQQFFDFINETSFLMSYIDECITEEYDFKSIFEEKGWRDILELPSNQKELISYGFQLIKYILDGPKQLIGLCMGYTSSNKFSDNIEAFMRKSIEPFVVAVRTYIELNFIDANDENANIDKTVKTVFLSYCQKDKDIADCIDEKMGKLLEGTATLSRDIRDVEYHESFKKFMQSI
;
A
#
# COMPACT_ATOMS: atom_id res chain seq x y z
N MET A 1 1.76 -19.05 2.85
CA MET A 1 2.90 -18.24 3.41
C MET A 1 2.56 -17.88 4.84
N THR A 2 3.53 -17.79 5.79
CA THR A 2 3.21 -17.45 7.18
C THR A 2 2.89 -15.95 7.34
N LYS A 3 1.93 -15.62 8.22
CA LYS A 3 1.55 -14.23 8.56
C LYS A 3 2.77 -13.35 8.89
N LYS A 4 3.69 -13.86 9.72
CA LYS A 4 4.91 -13.15 10.13
C LYS A 4 5.82 -12.82 8.93
N LYS A 5 5.92 -13.73 7.96
CA LYS A 5 6.71 -13.50 6.74
C LYS A 5 6.06 -12.43 5.86
N LEU A 6 4.74 -12.48 5.69
CA LEU A 6 3.99 -11.51 4.92
C LEU A 6 4.04 -10.11 5.54
N GLN A 7 3.97 -10.03 6.87
CA GLN A 7 4.10 -8.76 7.61
C GLN A 7 5.48 -8.12 7.40
N LYS A 8 6.55 -8.94 7.41
CA LYS A 8 7.91 -8.46 7.13
C LYS A 8 8.03 -7.94 5.69
N ILE A 9 7.48 -8.67 4.71
CA ILE A 9 7.45 -8.24 3.30
C ILE A 9 6.70 -6.91 3.16
N SER A 10 5.52 -6.79 3.75
CA SER A 10 4.71 -5.55 3.72
C SER A 10 5.47 -4.35 4.29
N LEU A 11 6.13 -4.51 5.43
CA LEU A 11 6.91 -3.44 6.05
C LEU A 11 8.07 -2.99 5.16
N GLN A 12 8.84 -3.96 4.65
CA GLN A 12 10.01 -3.68 3.81
C GLN A 12 9.58 -3.05 2.48
N TYR A 13 8.51 -3.58 1.86
CA TYR A 13 7.91 -3.00 0.65
C TYR A 13 7.56 -1.53 0.84
N ARG A 14 6.80 -1.19 1.91
CA ARG A 14 6.40 0.20 2.18
C ARG A 14 7.60 1.13 2.39
N THR A 15 8.64 0.65 3.06
CA THR A 15 9.84 1.44 3.31
C THR A 15 10.56 1.77 2.00
N LEU A 16 10.85 0.76 1.18
CA LEU A 16 11.55 0.95 -0.10
C LEU A 16 10.72 1.73 -1.12
N ALA A 17 9.41 1.44 -1.20
CA ALA A 17 8.48 2.22 -2.03
C ALA A 17 8.45 3.69 -1.65
N SER A 18 8.40 4.01 -0.34
CA SER A 18 8.41 5.40 0.12
C SER A 18 9.73 6.12 -0.19
N GLN A 19 10.85 5.42 -0.17
CA GLN A 19 12.15 6.00 -0.56
C GLN A 19 12.19 6.27 -2.06
N MET A 20 11.80 5.28 -2.88
CA MET A 20 11.75 5.42 -4.32
C MET A 20 10.82 6.54 -4.79
N LEU A 21 9.61 6.66 -4.22
CA LEU A 21 8.63 7.67 -4.63
C LEU A 21 9.02 9.11 -4.23
N LYS A 22 10.01 9.28 -3.35
CA LYS A 22 10.48 10.60 -2.90
C LYS A 22 11.71 11.11 -3.64
N ILE A 23 12.24 10.34 -4.59
CA ILE A 23 13.40 10.78 -5.36
C ILE A 23 13.07 12.06 -6.14
N ASN A 24 14.03 12.94 -6.24
CA ASN A 24 13.93 14.21 -6.94
C ASN A 24 15.17 14.56 -7.75
N SER A 25 16.14 13.65 -7.81
CA SER A 25 17.38 13.81 -8.57
C SER A 25 17.79 12.51 -9.28
N GLN A 26 18.61 12.64 -10.32
CA GLN A 26 19.21 11.52 -11.03
C GLN A 26 20.14 10.69 -10.14
N GLU A 27 20.74 11.31 -9.13
CA GLU A 27 21.69 10.65 -8.23
C GLU A 27 21.02 9.64 -7.30
N GLU A 28 19.71 9.75 -7.13
CA GLU A 28 18.89 8.89 -6.26
C GLU A 28 18.35 7.64 -6.97
N MET A 29 18.82 7.35 -8.19
CA MET A 29 18.42 6.14 -8.96
C MET A 29 18.64 4.84 -8.19
N TYR A 30 19.58 4.81 -7.24
CA TYR A 30 19.81 3.65 -6.37
C TYR A 30 18.55 3.27 -5.56
N CYS A 31 17.66 4.21 -5.24
CA CYS A 31 16.40 3.93 -4.56
C CYS A 31 15.45 3.11 -5.45
N ILE A 32 15.43 3.41 -6.76
CA ILE A 32 14.65 2.63 -7.74
C ILE A 32 15.24 1.23 -7.86
N GLN A 33 16.57 1.11 -7.95
CA GLN A 33 17.26 -0.17 -8.02
C GLN A 33 16.97 -1.04 -6.79
N GLN A 34 17.11 -0.49 -5.58
CA GLN A 34 16.85 -1.20 -4.33
C GLN A 34 15.40 -1.72 -4.25
N PHE A 35 14.44 -0.91 -4.68
CA PHE A 35 13.04 -1.33 -4.71
C PHE A 35 12.81 -2.45 -5.72
N PHE A 36 13.38 -2.33 -6.91
CA PHE A 36 13.28 -3.33 -7.98
C PHE A 36 13.93 -4.66 -7.58
N ASP A 37 15.14 -4.62 -6.99
CA ASP A 37 15.85 -5.79 -6.51
C ASP A 37 15.05 -6.51 -5.42
N PHE A 38 14.47 -5.76 -4.47
CA PHE A 38 13.59 -6.33 -3.44
C PHE A 38 12.39 -7.07 -4.04
N ILE A 39 11.76 -6.53 -5.08
CA ILE A 39 10.66 -7.20 -5.77
C ILE A 39 11.15 -8.50 -6.40
N ASN A 40 12.25 -8.46 -7.14
CA ASN A 40 12.80 -9.63 -7.83
C ASN A 40 13.24 -10.73 -6.86
N GLU A 41 13.82 -10.38 -5.70
CA GLU A 41 14.24 -11.33 -4.68
C GLU A 41 13.08 -11.90 -3.86
N THR A 42 11.93 -11.23 -3.87
CA THR A 42 10.75 -11.66 -3.14
C THR A 42 9.87 -12.57 -4.02
N SER A 43 10.11 -13.87 -4.00
CA SER A 43 9.39 -14.86 -4.83
C SER A 43 7.87 -14.73 -4.80
N PHE A 44 7.29 -14.34 -3.65
CA PHE A 44 5.86 -14.10 -3.51
C PHE A 44 5.37 -12.94 -4.39
N LEU A 45 6.14 -11.85 -4.47
CA LEU A 45 5.79 -10.69 -5.30
C LEU A 45 6.06 -11.01 -6.77
N MET A 46 7.20 -11.60 -7.06
CA MET A 46 7.60 -11.90 -8.43
C MET A 46 6.64 -12.89 -9.10
N SER A 47 6.21 -13.95 -8.39
CA SER A 47 5.19 -14.87 -8.91
C SER A 47 3.89 -14.18 -9.32
N TYR A 48 3.43 -13.20 -8.53
CA TYR A 48 2.22 -12.44 -8.87
C TYR A 48 2.45 -11.48 -10.03
N ILE A 49 3.60 -10.83 -10.08
CA ILE A 49 3.94 -9.93 -11.19
C ILE A 49 4.07 -10.72 -12.50
N ASP A 50 4.71 -11.90 -12.47
CA ASP A 50 4.81 -12.78 -13.64
C ASP A 50 3.44 -13.20 -14.18
N GLU A 51 2.46 -13.46 -13.29
CA GLU A 51 1.07 -13.72 -13.69
C GLU A 51 0.37 -12.51 -14.32
N CYS A 52 0.84 -11.29 -14.02
CA CYS A 52 0.32 -10.06 -14.60
C CYS A 52 0.94 -9.71 -15.95
N ILE A 53 2.16 -10.19 -16.23
CA ILE A 53 2.86 -9.90 -17.49
C ILE A 53 2.30 -10.78 -18.60
N THR A 54 1.42 -10.21 -19.40
CA THR A 54 0.80 -10.89 -20.57
C THR A 54 1.35 -10.39 -21.90
N GLU A 55 1.99 -9.23 -21.90
CA GLU A 55 2.56 -8.57 -23.06
C GLU A 55 3.80 -7.74 -22.69
N GLU A 56 4.63 -7.47 -23.68
CA GLU A 56 5.79 -6.58 -23.53
C GLU A 56 5.46 -5.19 -24.10
N TYR A 57 5.82 -4.14 -23.35
CA TYR A 57 5.61 -2.75 -23.74
C TYR A 57 6.88 -2.19 -24.40
N ASP A 58 6.76 -1.62 -25.58
CA ASP A 58 7.84 -0.87 -26.22
C ASP A 58 7.91 0.56 -25.68
N PHE A 59 8.52 0.69 -24.49
CA PHE A 59 8.68 2.02 -23.86
C PHE A 59 9.53 2.98 -24.68
N LYS A 60 10.41 2.48 -25.56
CA LYS A 60 11.17 3.35 -26.47
C LYS A 60 10.20 4.11 -27.38
N SER A 61 9.34 3.38 -28.10
CA SER A 61 8.35 3.98 -28.98
C SER A 61 7.35 4.86 -28.20
N ILE A 62 6.87 4.38 -27.03
CA ILE A 62 5.95 5.14 -26.17
C ILE A 62 6.54 6.52 -25.79
N PHE A 63 7.83 6.56 -25.40
CA PHE A 63 8.49 7.83 -25.05
C PHE A 63 8.90 8.67 -26.26
N GLU A 64 9.09 8.08 -27.43
CA GLU A 64 9.38 8.81 -28.67
C GLU A 64 8.11 9.46 -29.26
N GLU A 65 6.97 8.80 -29.14
CA GLU A 65 5.67 9.31 -29.59
C GLU A 65 5.05 10.33 -28.64
N LYS A 66 5.48 10.29 -27.37
CA LYS A 66 4.97 11.17 -26.31
C LYS A 66 5.29 12.65 -26.63
N GLY A 67 4.27 13.48 -26.71
CA GLY A 67 4.40 14.94 -26.82
C GLY A 67 5.08 15.55 -25.58
N TRP A 68 5.65 16.74 -25.73
CA TRP A 68 6.43 17.42 -24.68
C TRP A 68 5.71 17.58 -23.33
N ARG A 69 4.38 17.71 -23.35
CA ARG A 69 3.55 17.90 -22.13
C ARG A 69 2.62 16.74 -21.86
N ASP A 70 2.73 15.67 -22.60
CA ASP A 70 1.89 14.52 -22.39
C ASP A 70 2.39 13.71 -21.18
N ILE A 71 1.44 13.12 -20.50
CA ILE A 71 1.70 12.19 -19.39
C ILE A 71 1.49 10.78 -19.94
N LEU A 72 2.24 9.81 -19.47
CA LEU A 72 2.02 8.42 -19.83
C LEU A 72 0.59 8.00 -19.49
N GLU A 73 -0.10 7.46 -20.48
CA GLU A 73 -1.39 6.82 -20.27
C GLU A 73 -1.18 5.48 -19.58
N LEU A 74 -1.85 5.29 -18.45
CA LEU A 74 -1.73 4.07 -17.67
C LEU A 74 -2.91 3.14 -17.96
N PRO A 75 -2.69 1.81 -17.99
CA PRO A 75 -3.77 0.84 -18.08
C PRO A 75 -4.78 1.01 -16.94
N SER A 76 -6.06 0.87 -17.25
CA SER A 76 -7.15 0.92 -16.26
C SER A 76 -7.33 -0.42 -15.53
N ASN A 77 -6.92 -1.52 -16.14
CA ASN A 77 -6.96 -2.85 -15.53
C ASN A 77 -5.79 -3.01 -14.56
N GLN A 78 -6.06 -3.54 -13.36
CA GLN A 78 -5.05 -3.67 -12.30
C GLN A 78 -3.88 -4.58 -12.70
N LYS A 79 -4.12 -5.71 -13.37
CA LYS A 79 -3.04 -6.61 -13.80
C LYS A 79 -2.16 -5.97 -14.88
N GLU A 80 -2.79 -5.34 -15.85
CA GLU A 80 -2.08 -4.60 -16.90
C GLU A 80 -1.27 -3.44 -16.31
N LEU A 81 -1.83 -2.71 -15.33
CA LEU A 81 -1.14 -1.64 -14.62
C LEU A 81 0.11 -2.17 -13.88
N ILE A 82 0.02 -3.34 -13.26
CA ILE A 82 1.15 -3.99 -12.58
C ILE A 82 2.22 -4.39 -13.61
N SER A 83 1.81 -5.02 -14.71
CA SER A 83 2.71 -5.38 -15.82
C SER A 83 3.42 -4.15 -16.37
N TYR A 84 2.65 -3.12 -16.73
CA TYR A 84 3.17 -1.85 -17.25
C TYR A 84 4.17 -1.18 -16.31
N GLY A 85 3.79 -1.02 -15.05
CA GLY A 85 4.63 -0.33 -14.07
C GLY A 85 5.92 -1.06 -13.74
N PHE A 86 5.89 -2.40 -13.65
CA PHE A 86 7.09 -3.21 -13.45
C PHE A 86 8.05 -3.10 -14.63
N GLN A 87 7.55 -3.21 -15.85
CA GLN A 87 8.34 -3.09 -17.06
C GLN A 87 8.87 -1.65 -17.27
N LEU A 88 8.07 -0.63 -16.88
CA LEU A 88 8.51 0.76 -16.90
C LEU A 88 9.70 1.00 -15.96
N ILE A 89 9.65 0.46 -14.73
CA ILE A 89 10.78 0.56 -13.79
C ILE A 89 12.02 -0.13 -14.38
N LYS A 90 11.86 -1.32 -14.94
CA LYS A 90 12.94 -2.03 -15.62
C LYS A 90 13.55 -1.19 -16.76
N TYR A 91 12.70 -0.61 -17.61
CA TYR A 91 13.16 0.26 -18.70
C TYR A 91 13.93 1.48 -18.21
N ILE A 92 13.51 2.09 -17.08
CA ILE A 92 14.21 3.22 -16.44
C ILE A 92 15.60 2.78 -15.98
N LEU A 93 15.72 1.59 -15.40
CA LEU A 93 16.99 1.06 -14.86
C LEU A 93 17.93 0.58 -15.97
N ASP A 94 17.41 -0.03 -17.03
CA ASP A 94 18.20 -0.48 -18.20
C ASP A 94 18.74 0.69 -19.04
N GLY A 95 18.19 1.88 -18.84
CA GLY A 95 18.77 3.17 -19.05
C GLY A 95 19.19 3.59 -20.47
N PRO A 96 18.34 3.51 -21.52
CA PRO A 96 18.70 4.15 -22.79
C PRO A 96 18.65 5.68 -22.70
N LYS A 97 17.95 6.23 -21.72
CA LYS A 97 17.87 7.68 -21.44
C LYS A 97 18.01 7.93 -19.93
N GLN A 98 18.59 9.08 -19.58
CA GLN A 98 18.62 9.51 -18.18
C GLN A 98 17.20 9.76 -17.67
N LEU A 99 16.91 9.48 -16.40
CA LEU A 99 15.61 9.69 -15.76
C LEU A 99 15.07 11.09 -16.03
N ILE A 100 15.92 12.11 -15.96
CA ILE A 100 15.58 13.50 -16.29
C ILE A 100 14.94 13.61 -17.68
N GLY A 101 15.50 12.94 -18.68
CA GLY A 101 14.99 12.95 -20.05
C GLY A 101 13.61 12.31 -20.21
N LEU A 102 13.28 11.33 -19.38
CA LEU A 102 11.97 10.68 -19.35
C LEU A 102 10.91 11.53 -18.64
N CYS A 103 11.35 12.29 -17.63
CA CYS A 103 10.45 13.06 -16.75
C CYS A 103 10.10 14.45 -17.30
N MET A 104 10.82 14.95 -18.30
CA MET A 104 10.59 16.30 -18.81
C MET A 104 9.16 16.49 -19.34
N GLY A 105 8.58 17.65 -19.01
CA GLY A 105 7.22 18.01 -19.42
C GLY A 105 6.09 17.52 -18.53
N TYR A 106 6.39 16.79 -17.44
CA TYR A 106 5.37 16.32 -16.48
C TYR A 106 4.75 17.46 -15.65
N THR A 107 5.43 18.58 -15.59
CA THR A 107 4.91 19.82 -14.99
C THR A 107 5.22 21.01 -15.89
N SER A 108 4.64 22.18 -15.57
CA SER A 108 5.03 23.46 -16.17
C SER A 108 6.30 24.06 -15.54
N SER A 109 6.87 23.41 -14.52
CA SER A 109 8.10 23.86 -13.87
C SER A 109 9.32 23.57 -14.73
N ASN A 110 10.28 24.50 -14.71
CA ASN A 110 11.60 24.32 -15.32
C ASN A 110 12.58 23.57 -14.41
N LYS A 111 12.16 23.21 -13.17
CA LYS A 111 13.02 22.46 -12.24
C LYS A 111 12.93 20.97 -12.55
N PHE A 112 14.08 20.33 -12.63
CA PHE A 112 14.16 18.89 -12.84
C PHE A 112 13.50 18.09 -11.70
N SER A 113 13.72 18.52 -10.45
CA SER A 113 13.12 17.89 -9.26
C SER A 113 11.59 17.79 -9.35
N ASP A 114 10.94 18.91 -9.74
CA ASP A 114 9.48 18.96 -9.82
C ASP A 114 8.93 18.01 -10.90
N ASN A 115 9.67 17.85 -12.00
CA ASN A 115 9.30 16.93 -13.08
C ASN A 115 9.51 15.47 -12.67
N ILE A 116 10.61 15.15 -11.96
CA ILE A 116 10.87 13.81 -11.44
C ILE A 116 9.79 13.43 -10.42
N GLU A 117 9.50 14.28 -9.44
CA GLU A 117 8.43 14.03 -8.47
C GLU A 117 7.07 13.80 -9.14
N ALA A 118 6.73 14.62 -10.14
CA ALA A 118 5.48 14.48 -10.87
C ALA A 118 5.42 13.17 -11.67
N PHE A 119 6.52 12.77 -12.30
CA PHE A 119 6.65 11.48 -12.99
C PHE A 119 6.47 10.32 -12.03
N MET A 120 7.19 10.30 -10.92
CA MET A 120 7.08 9.25 -9.91
C MET A 120 5.65 9.12 -9.41
N ARG A 121 5.00 10.24 -9.08
CA ARG A 121 3.63 10.24 -8.59
C ARG A 121 2.60 9.81 -9.65
N LYS A 122 2.75 10.27 -10.90
CA LYS A 122 1.74 10.03 -11.93
C LYS A 122 1.90 8.70 -12.66
N SER A 123 3.15 8.23 -12.82
CA SER A 123 3.44 7.05 -13.64
C SER A 123 3.89 5.83 -12.84
N ILE A 124 4.50 6.01 -11.66
CA ILE A 124 5.06 4.90 -10.86
C ILE A 124 4.20 4.60 -9.63
N GLU A 125 3.71 5.61 -8.91
CA GLU A 125 2.91 5.40 -7.70
C GLU A 125 1.68 4.50 -7.91
N PRO A 126 0.91 4.59 -9.02
CA PRO A 126 -0.21 3.69 -9.26
C PRO A 126 0.17 2.20 -9.25
N PHE A 127 1.30 1.83 -9.84
CA PHE A 127 1.86 0.48 -9.75
C PHE A 127 2.19 0.10 -8.31
N VAL A 128 2.86 0.99 -7.58
CA VAL A 128 3.22 0.75 -6.18
C VAL A 128 1.98 0.50 -5.33
N VAL A 129 0.93 1.28 -5.52
CA VAL A 129 -0.35 1.12 -4.81
C VAL A 129 -1.02 -0.21 -5.17
N ALA A 130 -1.02 -0.60 -6.44
CA ALA A 130 -1.63 -1.85 -6.90
C ALA A 130 -0.95 -3.09 -6.29
N VAL A 131 0.39 -3.14 -6.26
CA VAL A 131 1.15 -4.23 -5.64
C VAL A 131 0.99 -4.23 -4.12
N ARG A 132 0.97 -3.06 -3.48
CA ARG A 132 0.69 -2.94 -2.05
C ARG A 132 -0.68 -3.51 -1.70
N THR A 133 -1.70 -3.19 -2.48
CA THR A 133 -3.06 -3.72 -2.28
C THR A 133 -3.06 -5.24 -2.33
N TYR A 134 -2.35 -5.85 -3.28
CA TYR A 134 -2.19 -7.30 -3.33
C TYR A 134 -1.57 -7.89 -2.06
N ILE A 135 -0.51 -7.26 -1.54
CA ILE A 135 0.13 -7.70 -0.28
C ILE A 135 -0.86 -7.63 0.89
N GLU A 136 -1.62 -6.53 1.00
CA GLU A 136 -2.57 -6.30 2.08
C GLU A 136 -3.76 -7.26 2.03
N LEU A 137 -4.29 -7.58 0.84
CA LEU A 137 -5.35 -8.57 0.67
C LEU A 137 -4.89 -9.97 1.12
N ASN A 138 -3.70 -10.40 0.70
CA ASN A 138 -3.15 -11.68 1.14
C ASN A 138 -2.87 -11.72 2.66
N PHE A 139 -2.65 -10.57 3.29
CA PHE A 139 -2.52 -10.50 4.73
C PHE A 139 -3.86 -10.70 5.44
N ILE A 140 -4.96 -10.21 4.87
CA ILE A 140 -6.32 -10.43 5.37
C ILE A 140 -6.68 -11.90 5.25
N ASP A 141 -6.50 -12.50 4.08
CA ASP A 141 -6.79 -13.92 3.82
C ASP A 141 -6.01 -14.85 4.77
N ALA A 142 -4.74 -14.56 5.01
CA ALA A 142 -3.92 -15.30 5.97
C ALA A 142 -4.39 -15.16 7.44
N ASN A 143 -5.22 -14.16 7.75
CA ASN A 143 -5.89 -14.06 9.04
C ASN A 143 -7.13 -14.94 9.09
N ASP A 144 -7.89 -15.04 7.99
CA ASP A 144 -9.14 -15.82 7.96
C ASP A 144 -8.87 -17.33 7.95
N GLU A 145 -7.80 -17.80 7.31
CA GLU A 145 -7.39 -19.22 7.37
C GLU A 145 -7.02 -19.69 8.78
N ASN A 146 -6.50 -18.79 9.64
CA ASN A 146 -6.20 -19.07 11.04
C ASN A 146 -7.42 -18.85 11.96
N ALA A 147 -8.47 -18.18 11.50
CA ALA A 147 -9.69 -17.94 12.29
C ALA A 147 -10.55 -19.20 12.49
N ASN A 148 -10.24 -20.30 11.82
CA ASN A 148 -10.95 -21.58 12.00
C ASN A 148 -10.52 -22.40 13.25
N ILE A 149 -9.58 -21.91 14.09
CA ILE A 149 -9.11 -22.63 15.28
C ILE A 149 -9.40 -21.90 16.59
N ASP A 150 -9.80 -20.64 16.57
CA ASP A 150 -10.20 -19.96 17.81
C ASP A 150 -11.43 -19.10 17.57
N LYS A 151 -12.57 -19.53 18.10
CA LYS A 151 -13.74 -18.67 18.29
C LYS A 151 -13.43 -17.67 19.41
N THR A 152 -12.38 -16.86 19.23
CA THR A 152 -12.21 -15.69 20.06
C THR A 152 -13.34 -14.74 19.73
N VAL A 153 -14.23 -14.58 20.67
CA VAL A 153 -15.33 -13.62 20.61
C VAL A 153 -14.71 -12.26 20.25
N LYS A 154 -14.99 -11.77 19.05
CA LYS A 154 -14.49 -10.45 18.63
C LYS A 154 -15.02 -9.42 19.61
N THR A 155 -14.12 -8.64 20.23
CA THR A 155 -14.53 -7.58 21.13
C THR A 155 -14.56 -6.27 20.37
N VAL A 156 -15.72 -5.64 20.31
CA VAL A 156 -15.90 -4.28 19.79
C VAL A 156 -15.81 -3.32 20.96
N PHE A 157 -14.92 -2.35 20.88
CA PHE A 157 -14.73 -1.37 21.94
C PHE A 157 -15.44 -0.06 21.60
N LEU A 158 -16.37 0.38 22.46
CA LEU A 158 -17.07 1.64 22.35
C LEU A 158 -16.43 2.66 23.29
N SER A 159 -15.67 3.60 22.72
CA SER A 159 -15.12 4.75 23.46
C SER A 159 -15.96 6.00 23.18
N TYR A 160 -16.31 6.75 24.23
CA TYR A 160 -17.15 7.94 24.12
C TYR A 160 -16.79 9.00 25.16
N CYS A 161 -17.19 10.25 24.87
CA CYS A 161 -17.09 11.35 25.83
C CYS A 161 -18.23 11.25 26.85
N GLN A 162 -17.99 11.61 28.11
CA GLN A 162 -19.00 11.56 29.17
C GLN A 162 -20.28 12.36 28.87
N LYS A 163 -20.19 13.39 28.00
CA LYS A 163 -21.34 14.17 27.52
C LYS A 163 -22.24 13.39 26.58
N ASP A 164 -21.72 12.33 25.96
CA ASP A 164 -22.41 11.53 24.94
C ASP A 164 -22.92 10.19 25.52
N LYS A 165 -23.03 10.09 26.86
CA LYS A 165 -23.40 8.86 27.55
C LYS A 165 -24.73 8.30 27.04
N ASP A 166 -25.74 9.14 26.87
CA ASP A 166 -27.08 8.71 26.44
C ASP A 166 -27.05 8.13 25.01
N ILE A 167 -26.20 8.70 24.15
CA ILE A 167 -25.97 8.20 22.79
C ILE A 167 -25.23 6.86 22.84
N ALA A 168 -24.23 6.76 23.71
CA ALA A 168 -23.45 5.53 23.91
C ALA A 168 -24.33 4.40 24.46
N ASP A 169 -25.24 4.69 25.37
CA ASP A 169 -26.24 3.74 25.92
C ASP A 169 -27.18 3.22 24.81
N CYS A 170 -27.66 4.10 23.94
CA CYS A 170 -28.48 3.72 22.80
C CYS A 170 -27.70 2.85 21.77
N ILE A 171 -26.45 3.18 21.52
CA ILE A 171 -25.57 2.39 20.63
C ILE A 171 -25.31 1.02 21.24
N ASP A 172 -25.01 0.93 22.54
CA ASP A 172 -24.76 -0.30 23.26
C ASP A 172 -25.95 -1.27 23.16
N GLU A 173 -27.16 -0.78 23.42
CA GLU A 173 -28.37 -1.60 23.31
C GLU A 173 -28.60 -2.13 21.88
N LYS A 174 -28.46 -1.27 20.87
CA LYS A 174 -28.66 -1.66 19.47
C LYS A 174 -27.57 -2.59 18.94
N MET A 175 -26.30 -2.27 19.25
CA MET A 175 -25.16 -3.07 18.81
C MET A 175 -25.10 -4.41 19.55
N GLY A 176 -25.43 -4.43 20.85
CA GLY A 176 -25.49 -5.68 21.63
C GLY A 176 -26.44 -6.70 20.99
N LYS A 177 -27.62 -6.27 20.54
CA LYS A 177 -28.59 -7.13 19.83
C LYS A 177 -28.08 -7.60 18.47
N LEU A 178 -27.35 -6.74 17.73
CA LEU A 178 -26.80 -7.07 16.41
C LEU A 178 -25.57 -8.00 16.49
N LEU A 179 -24.78 -7.88 17.55
CA LEU A 179 -23.55 -8.63 17.75
C LEU A 179 -23.75 -9.95 18.51
N GLU A 180 -24.97 -10.23 18.97
CA GLU A 180 -25.29 -11.42 19.75
C GLU A 180 -24.82 -12.70 19.05
N GLY A 181 -23.93 -13.44 19.69
CA GLY A 181 -23.30 -14.64 19.14
C GLY A 181 -22.15 -14.44 18.15
N THR A 182 -21.81 -13.20 17.78
CA THR A 182 -20.71 -12.92 16.82
C THR A 182 -19.59 -12.09 17.43
N ALA A 183 -19.90 -11.20 18.37
CA ALA A 183 -18.92 -10.36 19.07
C ALA A 183 -19.44 -9.91 20.44
N THR A 184 -18.53 -9.48 21.31
CA THR A 184 -18.84 -8.85 22.58
C THR A 184 -18.57 -7.36 22.49
N LEU A 185 -19.56 -6.52 22.91
CA LEU A 185 -19.35 -5.08 23.03
C LEU A 185 -18.74 -4.77 24.40
N SER A 186 -17.59 -4.12 24.41
CA SER A 186 -16.92 -3.62 25.63
C SER A 186 -17.01 -2.10 25.68
N ARG A 187 -17.38 -1.56 26.83
CA ARG A 187 -17.51 -0.12 27.06
C ARG A 187 -16.33 0.41 27.86
N ASP A 188 -15.95 1.65 27.61
CA ASP A 188 -15.07 2.41 28.50
C ASP A 188 -15.89 2.85 29.73
N ILE A 189 -15.85 2.05 30.78
CA ILE A 189 -16.50 2.36 32.04
C ILE A 189 -15.54 3.22 32.86
N ARG A 190 -15.79 4.50 32.93
CA ARG A 190 -14.93 5.51 33.53
C ARG A 190 -14.98 5.61 35.06
N ASP A 191 -15.35 4.57 35.76
CA ASP A 191 -15.28 4.56 37.22
C ASP A 191 -14.01 3.90 37.78
N VAL A 192 -13.09 3.45 36.91
CA VAL A 192 -11.77 2.96 37.27
C VAL A 192 -10.73 3.88 36.64
N GLU A 193 -9.74 4.29 37.43
CA GLU A 193 -8.68 5.24 37.02
C GLU A 193 -8.23 5.04 35.57
N TYR A 194 -8.51 6.04 34.76
CA TYR A 194 -8.46 6.07 33.28
C TYR A 194 -7.19 5.49 32.64
N HIS A 195 -6.07 5.48 33.39
CA HIS A 195 -4.78 4.99 32.90
C HIS A 195 -4.56 3.48 33.06
N GLU A 196 -5.19 2.81 34.02
CA GLU A 196 -4.94 1.40 34.25
C GLU A 196 -5.80 0.47 33.38
N SER A 197 -7.05 0.82 33.11
CA SER A 197 -7.94 -0.02 32.31
C SER A 197 -7.56 -0.01 30.82
N PHE A 198 -7.20 1.16 30.27
CA PHE A 198 -6.71 1.27 28.90
C PHE A 198 -5.37 0.55 28.71
N LYS A 199 -4.46 0.65 29.68
CA LYS A 199 -3.17 -0.01 29.63
C LYS A 199 -3.28 -1.54 29.71
N LYS A 200 -4.20 -2.06 30.53
CA LYS A 200 -4.51 -3.50 30.59
C LYS A 200 -5.15 -4.01 29.31
N PHE A 201 -6.07 -3.23 28.72
CA PHE A 201 -6.70 -3.55 27.44
C PHE A 201 -5.66 -3.61 26.31
N MET A 202 -4.79 -2.60 26.18
CA MET A 202 -3.74 -2.57 25.16
C MET A 202 -2.68 -3.68 25.33
N GLN A 203 -2.53 -4.27 26.52
CA GLN A 203 -1.64 -5.40 26.77
C GLN A 203 -2.30 -6.76 26.49
N SER A 204 -3.64 -6.80 26.34
CA SER A 204 -4.41 -8.01 26.06
C SER A 204 -4.68 -8.25 24.56
N ILE A 205 -4.31 -7.28 23.69
CA ILE A 205 -4.34 -7.36 22.23
C ILE A 205 -2.95 -7.76 21.72
#